data_61c4a99897de25bd03acfe39323f3fc7
#
_entry.id   61c4a99897de25bd03acfe39323f3fc7
#
_cell.length_a   1.000
_cell.length_b   1.000
_cell.length_c   1.000
_cell.angle_alpha   90.00
_cell.angle_beta   90.00
_cell.angle_gamma   90.00
#
_symmetry.space_group_name_H-M   'P 1'
#
loop_
_entity.id
_entity.type
_entity.pdbx_description
1 polymer ?
#
loop_
_entity_poly.entity_id
_entity_poly.type
_entity_poly.pdbx_seq_one_letter_code
_entity_poly.pdbx_strand_id
1 'polypeptide(L)'
;MNYKLLSVALAFLYIGMVGGCSQPAPDLRYQIEVDKPLQTMEHFGASDAWSMHILGLWAQEKQNQIADWLFSTENDANGKPKGIGLSLWRFNVGAGSTEQREASQIGSSWMRTECFMNADGTYDWNKQQGQRNFLKLAKERGVTKFLAFLNSPPVYYTQNGLATNTGRGGTANLKPECYEKYARFLADVVEGIEKHDGIKFNYICPFNEPDGHWNLSLIHISEPTR
;
A
#
# COMPACT_ATOMS: atom_id res chain seq x y z
N MET A 1 -17.23 26.91 -66.22
CA MET A 1 -16.31 27.08 -65.05
C MET A 1 -16.41 25.86 -64.19
N ASN A 2 -15.33 25.08 -64.06
CA ASN A 2 -15.33 23.70 -63.54
C ASN A 2 -15.40 23.69 -62.01
N TYR A 3 -16.52 23.34 -61.44
CA TYR A 3 -16.76 23.27 -60.00
C TYR A 3 -15.87 22.24 -59.25
N LYS A 4 -15.24 21.31 -59.99
CA LYS A 4 -14.29 20.34 -59.43
C LYS A 4 -12.95 20.95 -58.99
N LEU A 5 -12.52 22.04 -59.62
CA LEU A 5 -11.28 22.74 -59.25
C LEU A 5 -11.44 23.60 -57.98
N LEU A 6 -12.66 24.11 -57.73
CA LEU A 6 -12.93 24.93 -56.56
C LEU A 6 -12.99 24.08 -55.26
N SER A 7 -13.48 22.83 -55.37
CA SER A 7 -13.57 21.92 -54.22
C SER A 7 -12.20 21.41 -53.73
N VAL A 8 -11.24 21.24 -54.66
CA VAL A 8 -9.87 20.82 -54.31
C VAL A 8 -9.11 21.97 -53.66
N ALA A 9 -9.30 23.21 -54.08
CA ALA A 9 -8.65 24.37 -53.49
C ALA A 9 -9.15 24.66 -52.06
N LEU A 10 -10.45 24.44 -51.76
CA LEU A 10 -10.98 24.57 -50.39
C LEU A 10 -10.52 23.46 -49.48
N ALA A 11 -10.34 22.21 -49.97
CA ALA A 11 -9.82 21.10 -49.17
C ALA A 11 -8.36 21.31 -48.75
N PHE A 12 -7.53 21.89 -49.61
CA PHE A 12 -6.15 22.23 -49.27
C PHE A 12 -6.04 23.42 -48.29
N LEU A 13 -6.98 24.37 -48.33
CA LEU A 13 -7.00 25.46 -47.36
C LEU A 13 -7.41 25.01 -45.95
N TYR A 14 -8.24 23.97 -45.86
CA TYR A 14 -8.69 23.43 -44.54
C TYR A 14 -7.64 22.55 -43.88
N ILE A 15 -6.78 21.85 -44.61
CA ILE A 15 -5.69 21.04 -44.09
C ILE A 15 -4.53 21.90 -43.55
N GLY A 16 -4.37 23.13 -44.09
CA GLY A 16 -3.34 24.06 -43.64
C GLY A 16 -3.62 24.75 -42.28
N MET A 17 -4.86 24.68 -41.77
CA MET A 17 -5.24 25.36 -40.52
C MET A 17 -5.28 24.45 -39.26
N VAL A 18 -4.99 23.16 -39.42
CA VAL A 18 -4.95 22.23 -38.27
C VAL A 18 -3.51 21.87 -37.84
N GLY A 19 -2.54 22.63 -38.34
CA GLY A 19 -1.19 22.65 -37.79
C GLY A 19 -1.21 23.37 -36.46
N GLY A 20 -1.76 22.74 -35.43
CA GLY A 20 -1.63 23.22 -34.05
C GLY A 20 -0.14 23.36 -33.76
N CYS A 21 0.36 24.57 -33.60
CA CYS A 21 1.64 24.81 -32.97
C CYS A 21 1.57 24.19 -31.59
N SER A 22 2.00 22.94 -31.44
CA SER A 22 2.36 22.41 -30.15
C SER A 22 3.54 23.25 -29.67
N GLN A 23 3.27 24.20 -28.79
CA GLN A 23 4.34 24.87 -28.09
C GLN A 23 5.18 23.80 -27.40
N PRO A 24 6.50 23.79 -27.56
CA PRO A 24 7.33 22.87 -26.81
C PRO A 24 7.04 23.11 -25.34
N ALA A 25 6.87 22.00 -24.61
CA ALA A 25 6.70 22.07 -23.16
C ALA A 25 7.86 22.90 -22.57
N PRO A 26 7.58 23.79 -21.62
CA PRO A 26 8.63 24.58 -21.00
C PRO A 26 9.71 23.66 -20.45
N ASP A 27 10.97 23.98 -20.76
CA ASP A 27 12.14 23.27 -20.22
C ASP A 27 12.26 23.60 -18.72
N LEU A 28 11.58 22.80 -17.89
CA LEU A 28 11.58 22.96 -16.44
C LEU A 28 12.91 22.45 -15.89
N ARG A 29 13.78 23.38 -15.48
CA ARG A 29 15.04 23.07 -14.82
C ARG A 29 14.89 23.31 -13.32
N TYR A 30 15.20 22.27 -12.55
CA TYR A 30 15.28 22.36 -11.10
C TYR A 30 16.74 22.39 -10.69
N GLN A 31 17.09 23.34 -9.84
CA GLN A 31 18.40 23.39 -9.21
C GLN A 31 18.24 23.00 -7.74
N ILE A 32 18.99 21.98 -7.31
CA ILE A 32 19.02 21.57 -5.91
C ILE A 32 20.20 22.30 -5.24
N GLU A 33 19.88 23.14 -4.28
CA GLU A 33 20.88 23.87 -3.47
C GLU A 33 21.25 23.02 -2.24
N VAL A 34 22.23 22.14 -2.40
CA VAL A 34 22.63 21.18 -1.36
C VAL A 34 23.16 21.85 -0.10
N ASP A 35 23.68 23.08 -0.22
CA ASP A 35 24.25 23.86 0.91
C ASP A 35 23.18 24.65 1.71
N LYS A 36 21.89 24.55 1.30
CA LYS A 36 20.78 25.25 1.96
C LYS A 36 19.68 24.29 2.38
N PRO A 37 19.93 23.39 3.34
CA PRO A 37 18.90 22.47 3.80
C PRO A 37 17.74 23.22 4.44
N LEU A 38 16.50 22.88 4.07
CA LEU A 38 15.29 23.49 4.62
C LEU A 38 14.67 22.63 5.72
N GLN A 39 14.60 21.32 5.49
CA GLN A 39 13.99 20.37 6.43
C GLN A 39 14.74 19.05 6.42
N THR A 40 14.64 18.31 7.51
CA THR A 40 15.15 16.94 7.59
C THR A 40 14.10 15.99 7.00
N MET A 41 14.51 15.18 6.03
CA MET A 41 13.71 14.04 5.55
C MET A 41 14.12 12.81 6.36
N GLU A 42 13.22 12.32 7.22
CA GLU A 42 13.56 11.20 8.10
C GLU A 42 13.62 9.87 7.37
N HIS A 43 12.63 9.58 6.51
CA HIS A 43 12.52 8.30 5.81
C HIS A 43 11.89 8.44 4.43
N PHE A 44 12.29 7.53 3.54
CA PHE A 44 11.55 7.19 2.33
C PHE A 44 10.96 5.80 2.52
N GLY A 45 9.65 5.66 2.38
CA GLY A 45 8.98 4.40 2.63
C GLY A 45 7.98 4.02 1.56
N ALA A 46 7.59 2.75 1.58
CA ALA A 46 6.49 2.23 0.78
C ALA A 46 5.66 1.24 1.59
N SER A 47 4.47 0.93 1.08
CA SER A 47 3.56 -0.05 1.68
C SER A 47 3.63 -1.37 0.92
N ASP A 48 3.59 -2.48 1.66
CA ASP A 48 3.48 -3.82 1.10
C ASP A 48 2.06 -4.18 0.66
N ALA A 49 1.09 -3.34 0.97
CA ALA A 49 -0.29 -3.57 0.61
C ALA A 49 -0.44 -3.61 -0.91
N TRP A 50 -0.75 -4.69 -1.41
CA TRP A 50 -1.14 -6.02 -1.02
C TRP A 50 -0.20 -7.06 -1.62
N SER A 51 0.81 -6.60 -2.35
CA SER A 51 1.60 -7.44 -3.25
C SER A 51 2.41 -8.50 -2.51
N MET A 52 2.93 -8.19 -1.33
CA MET A 52 3.94 -9.04 -0.70
C MET A 52 3.36 -10.33 -0.12
N HIS A 53 2.04 -10.43 0.14
CA HIS A 53 1.45 -11.69 0.55
C HIS A 53 1.53 -12.76 -0.56
N ILE A 54 1.65 -12.36 -1.82
CA ILE A 54 1.84 -13.25 -2.97
C ILE A 54 3.32 -13.34 -3.34
N LEU A 55 3.98 -12.18 -3.54
CA LEU A 55 5.38 -12.13 -3.99
C LEU A 55 6.33 -12.77 -2.98
N GLY A 56 6.02 -12.66 -1.70
CA GLY A 56 6.80 -13.27 -0.63
C GLY A 56 6.67 -14.80 -0.52
N LEU A 57 5.83 -15.42 -1.36
CA LEU A 57 5.72 -16.87 -1.49
C LEU A 57 6.39 -17.40 -2.78
N TRP A 58 6.96 -16.52 -3.61
CA TRP A 58 7.71 -16.90 -4.78
C TRP A 58 9.04 -17.57 -4.39
N ALA A 59 9.76 -18.12 -5.38
CA ALA A 59 11.09 -18.68 -5.16
C ALA A 59 12.01 -17.64 -4.48
N GLN A 60 12.82 -18.09 -3.52
CA GLN A 60 13.68 -17.24 -2.68
C GLN A 60 14.56 -16.28 -3.50
N GLU A 61 15.05 -16.72 -4.64
CA GLU A 61 15.84 -15.89 -5.56
C GLU A 61 15.04 -14.67 -6.03
N LYS A 62 13.75 -14.85 -6.37
CA LYS A 62 12.88 -13.74 -6.80
C LYS A 62 12.55 -12.81 -5.66
N GLN A 63 12.28 -13.36 -4.48
CA GLN A 63 12.08 -12.54 -3.28
C GLN A 63 13.31 -11.68 -3.00
N ASN A 64 14.51 -12.25 -3.03
CA ASN A 64 15.77 -11.52 -2.83
C ASN A 64 15.98 -10.43 -3.88
N GLN A 65 15.72 -10.73 -5.15
CA GLN A 65 15.84 -9.75 -6.23
C GLN A 65 14.91 -8.55 -6.02
N ILE A 66 13.64 -8.80 -5.66
CA ILE A 66 12.66 -7.73 -5.37
C ILE A 66 13.10 -6.94 -4.14
N ALA A 67 13.55 -7.63 -3.10
CA ALA A 67 14.03 -6.98 -1.88
C ALA A 67 15.28 -6.11 -2.13
N ASP A 68 16.20 -6.55 -2.99
CA ASP A 68 17.35 -5.74 -3.40
C ASP A 68 16.90 -4.46 -4.11
N TRP A 69 15.96 -4.54 -5.05
CA TRP A 69 15.45 -3.37 -5.75
C TRP A 69 14.76 -2.36 -4.82
N LEU A 70 14.09 -2.85 -3.79
CA LEU A 70 13.36 -1.98 -2.85
C LEU A 70 14.25 -1.41 -1.75
N PHE A 71 15.12 -2.23 -1.17
CA PHE A 71 15.75 -1.90 0.10
C PHE A 71 17.25 -1.69 0.03
N SER A 72 17.95 -2.23 -1.01
CA SER A 72 19.41 -2.09 -1.07
C SER A 72 19.86 -0.65 -1.25
N THR A 73 20.83 -0.24 -0.46
CA THR A 73 21.57 1.02 -0.59
C THR A 73 22.95 0.81 -1.23
N GLU A 74 23.28 -0.42 -1.63
CA GLU A 74 24.55 -0.77 -2.25
C GLU A 74 24.57 -0.41 -3.73
N ASN A 75 25.78 -0.27 -4.26
CA ASN A 75 26.05 -0.16 -5.69
C ASN A 75 26.52 -1.49 -6.26
N ASP A 76 26.30 -1.70 -7.55
CA ASP A 76 26.88 -2.80 -8.32
C ASP A 76 28.38 -2.51 -8.63
N ALA A 77 29.03 -3.48 -9.31
CA ALA A 77 30.45 -3.35 -9.70
C ALA A 77 30.75 -2.16 -10.63
N ASN A 78 29.73 -1.59 -11.27
CA ASN A 78 29.83 -0.42 -12.15
C ASN A 78 29.47 0.89 -11.43
N GLY A 79 29.23 0.85 -10.11
CA GLY A 79 28.83 2.01 -9.31
C GLY A 79 27.36 2.41 -9.45
N LYS A 80 26.51 1.57 -10.05
CA LYS A 80 25.06 1.84 -10.18
C LYS A 80 24.32 1.32 -8.95
N PRO A 81 23.32 2.06 -8.43
CA PRO A 81 22.50 1.59 -7.33
C PRO A 81 21.81 0.26 -7.66
N LYS A 82 21.89 -0.71 -6.74
CA LYS A 82 21.16 -1.98 -6.83
C LYS A 82 19.69 -1.83 -6.53
N GLY A 83 19.31 -0.85 -5.70
CA GLY A 83 17.95 -0.59 -5.27
C GLY A 83 17.69 0.89 -5.01
N ILE A 84 16.44 1.18 -4.64
CA ILE A 84 16.00 2.54 -4.32
C ILE A 84 16.20 2.93 -2.85
N GLY A 85 16.67 2.00 -2.00
CA GLY A 85 17.08 2.26 -0.63
C GLY A 85 15.94 2.71 0.29
N LEU A 86 14.77 2.07 0.23
CA LEU A 86 13.69 2.37 1.17
C LEU A 86 14.16 2.15 2.60
N SER A 87 13.89 3.11 3.48
CA SER A 87 14.32 3.10 4.89
C SER A 87 13.15 2.89 5.86
N LEU A 88 11.89 2.90 5.36
CA LEU A 88 10.69 2.58 6.10
C LEU A 88 9.82 1.60 5.30
N TRP A 89 9.32 0.57 5.98
CA TRP A 89 8.39 -0.39 5.38
C TRP A 89 7.08 -0.43 6.14
N ARG A 90 5.95 -0.34 5.41
CA ARG A 90 4.60 -0.33 5.95
C ARG A 90 3.95 -1.69 5.71
N PHE A 91 3.73 -2.44 6.80
CA PHE A 91 3.20 -3.79 6.83
C PHE A 91 1.68 -3.79 7.01
N ASN A 92 0.96 -4.53 6.16
CA ASN A 92 -0.49 -4.72 6.30
C ASN A 92 -0.79 -5.89 7.25
N VAL A 93 -1.39 -5.60 8.40
CA VAL A 93 -1.72 -6.60 9.42
C VAL A 93 -2.78 -7.60 8.95
N GLY A 94 -3.67 -7.18 8.04
CA GLY A 94 -4.71 -8.04 7.50
C GLY A 94 -5.90 -8.30 8.42
N ALA A 95 -7.03 -8.67 7.83
CA ALA A 95 -8.33 -8.73 8.50
C ALA A 95 -9.10 -10.06 8.34
N GLY A 96 -8.62 -11.00 7.50
CA GLY A 96 -9.29 -12.29 7.32
C GLY A 96 -10.11 -12.40 6.03
N SER A 97 -9.90 -11.53 5.06
CA SER A 97 -10.60 -11.62 3.78
C SER A 97 -10.11 -12.78 2.91
N THR A 98 -8.89 -13.26 3.10
CA THR A 98 -8.39 -14.47 2.41
C THR A 98 -9.17 -15.70 2.84
N GLU A 99 -9.45 -15.86 4.14
CA GLU A 99 -10.21 -16.98 4.68
C GLU A 99 -11.67 -16.98 4.16
N GLN A 100 -12.22 -15.80 3.89
CA GLN A 100 -13.58 -15.64 3.36
C GLN A 100 -13.66 -15.87 1.84
N ARG A 101 -12.54 -15.81 1.12
CA ARG A 101 -12.49 -15.98 -0.34
C ARG A 101 -13.48 -15.02 -1.06
N GLU A 102 -14.34 -15.57 -1.95
CA GLU A 102 -15.37 -14.81 -2.68
C GLU A 102 -16.41 -14.20 -1.76
N ALA A 103 -16.72 -14.84 -0.63
CA ALA A 103 -17.65 -14.29 0.37
C ALA A 103 -17.14 -12.98 1.00
N SER A 104 -15.86 -12.67 0.90
CA SER A 104 -15.29 -11.38 1.32
C SER A 104 -15.81 -10.18 0.53
N GLN A 105 -16.42 -10.41 -0.65
CA GLN A 105 -16.83 -9.40 -1.62
C GLN A 105 -15.66 -8.56 -2.20
N ILE A 106 -14.42 -8.99 -1.96
CA ILE A 106 -13.23 -8.40 -2.55
C ILE A 106 -12.90 -9.19 -3.83
N GLY A 107 -13.08 -8.55 -5.00
CA GLY A 107 -12.98 -9.23 -6.30
C GLY A 107 -11.58 -9.77 -6.62
N SER A 108 -10.53 -9.06 -6.22
CA SER A 108 -9.16 -9.45 -6.48
C SER A 108 -8.56 -10.23 -5.31
N SER A 109 -8.05 -11.44 -5.56
CA SER A 109 -7.30 -12.21 -4.55
C SER A 109 -6.04 -11.50 -4.07
N TRP A 110 -5.45 -10.61 -4.88
CA TRP A 110 -4.32 -9.77 -4.51
C TRP A 110 -4.63 -8.77 -3.38
N MET A 111 -5.89 -8.42 -3.20
CA MET A 111 -6.35 -7.49 -2.18
C MET A 111 -6.92 -8.19 -0.94
N ARG A 112 -6.96 -9.53 -0.94
CA ARG A 112 -7.40 -10.32 0.21
C ARG A 112 -6.20 -10.62 1.09
N THR A 113 -6.36 -10.50 2.39
CA THR A 113 -5.30 -10.76 3.37
C THR A 113 -5.78 -11.69 4.46
N GLU A 114 -4.86 -12.52 4.96
CA GLU A 114 -5.12 -13.38 6.11
C GLU A 114 -5.24 -12.56 7.41
N CYS A 115 -5.85 -13.11 8.44
CA CYS A 115 -5.83 -12.57 9.80
C CYS A 115 -5.07 -13.52 10.72
N PHE A 116 -4.14 -13.01 11.52
CA PHE A 116 -3.44 -13.82 12.53
C PHE A 116 -4.39 -14.44 13.55
N MET A 117 -5.47 -13.71 13.88
CA MET A 117 -6.47 -14.18 14.84
C MET A 117 -7.50 -15.09 14.14
N ASN A 118 -7.83 -16.19 14.77
CA ASN A 118 -8.91 -17.09 14.38
C ASN A 118 -10.24 -16.64 14.98
N ALA A 119 -11.35 -17.27 14.54
CA ALA A 119 -12.70 -16.94 14.99
C ALA A 119 -12.91 -17.15 16.50
N ASP A 120 -12.17 -18.08 17.10
CA ASP A 120 -12.20 -18.39 18.54
C ASP A 120 -11.30 -17.47 19.38
N GLY A 121 -10.62 -16.52 18.75
CA GLY A 121 -9.70 -15.57 19.41
C GLY A 121 -8.27 -16.09 19.60
N THR A 122 -7.96 -17.32 19.18
CA THR A 122 -6.58 -17.83 19.18
C THR A 122 -5.79 -17.24 18.01
N TYR A 123 -4.46 -17.27 18.11
CA TYR A 123 -3.56 -16.75 17.07
C TYR A 123 -2.85 -17.88 16.33
N ASP A 124 -2.80 -17.77 14.99
CA ASP A 124 -2.00 -18.63 14.13
C ASP A 124 -0.84 -17.82 13.51
N TRP A 125 0.33 -17.99 14.07
CA TRP A 125 1.56 -17.31 13.63
C TRP A 125 2.19 -17.91 12.37
N ASN A 126 1.56 -18.90 11.72
CA ASN A 126 1.97 -19.38 10.40
C ASN A 126 1.37 -18.56 9.27
N LYS A 127 0.37 -17.72 9.57
CA LYS A 127 -0.28 -16.87 8.59
C LYS A 127 0.59 -15.70 8.14
N GLN A 128 0.20 -15.09 7.02
CA GLN A 128 0.85 -13.94 6.39
C GLN A 128 2.34 -14.17 6.06
N GLN A 129 2.70 -15.39 5.76
CA GLN A 129 4.08 -15.79 5.53
C GLN A 129 4.78 -14.93 4.47
N GLY A 130 4.09 -14.59 3.36
CA GLY A 130 4.65 -13.76 2.30
C GLY A 130 5.04 -12.37 2.77
N GLN A 131 4.15 -11.68 3.49
CA GLN A 131 4.42 -10.35 4.03
C GLN A 131 5.52 -10.39 5.10
N ARG A 132 5.50 -11.41 5.96
CA ARG A 132 6.52 -11.63 7.00
C ARG A 132 7.91 -11.90 6.41
N ASN A 133 7.99 -12.61 5.28
CA ASN A 133 9.24 -12.79 4.57
C ASN A 133 9.83 -11.44 4.12
N PHE A 134 8.99 -10.53 3.60
CA PHE A 134 9.44 -9.19 3.22
C PHE A 134 9.82 -8.30 4.40
N LEU A 135 9.20 -8.45 5.58
CA LEU A 135 9.68 -7.77 6.79
C LEU A 135 11.13 -8.19 7.13
N LYS A 136 11.43 -9.49 7.07
CA LYS A 136 12.77 -10.02 7.31
C LYS A 136 13.78 -9.53 6.27
N LEU A 137 13.42 -9.67 5.00
CA LEU A 137 14.26 -9.22 3.87
C LEU A 137 14.54 -7.72 3.90
N ALA A 138 13.58 -6.91 4.35
CA ALA A 138 13.75 -5.48 4.54
C ALA A 138 14.75 -5.19 5.68
N LYS A 139 14.57 -5.86 6.83
CA LYS A 139 15.49 -5.73 7.97
C LYS A 139 16.92 -6.14 7.61
N GLU A 140 17.09 -7.26 6.91
CA GLU A 140 18.39 -7.76 6.43
C GLU A 140 19.12 -6.76 5.53
N ARG A 141 18.38 -5.90 4.82
CA ARG A 141 18.91 -4.87 3.92
C ARG A 141 18.99 -3.48 4.55
N GLY A 142 18.85 -3.40 5.87
CA GLY A 142 19.08 -2.17 6.62
C GLY A 142 17.85 -1.26 6.78
N VAL A 143 16.64 -1.72 6.48
CA VAL A 143 15.43 -0.98 6.85
C VAL A 143 15.33 -0.90 8.37
N THR A 144 15.23 0.31 8.89
CA THR A 144 15.27 0.59 10.34
C THR A 144 13.93 0.96 10.92
N LYS A 145 12.94 1.28 10.08
CA LYS A 145 11.61 1.70 10.52
C LYS A 145 10.52 0.83 9.90
N PHE A 146 9.66 0.36 10.78
CA PHE A 146 8.51 -0.47 10.41
C PHE A 146 7.23 0.15 10.96
N LEU A 147 6.20 0.21 10.10
CA LEU A 147 4.87 0.69 10.44
C LEU A 147 3.87 -0.43 10.22
N ALA A 148 3.13 -0.82 11.26
CA ALA A 148 2.00 -1.72 11.13
C ALA A 148 0.73 -0.92 10.84
N PHE A 149 -0.07 -1.34 9.85
CA PHE A 149 -1.35 -0.70 9.57
C PHE A 149 -2.43 -1.73 9.26
N LEU A 150 -3.68 -1.32 9.42
CA LEU A 150 -4.83 -2.12 9.08
C LEU A 150 -5.73 -1.38 8.09
N ASN A 151 -6.10 -2.08 7.02
CA ASN A 151 -7.18 -1.64 6.13
C ASN A 151 -8.55 -1.91 6.73
N SER A 152 -8.67 -2.89 7.62
CA SER A 152 -9.90 -3.25 8.32
C SER A 152 -9.58 -3.90 9.66
N PRO A 153 -10.46 -3.77 10.67
CA PRO A 153 -10.46 -4.69 11.79
C PRO A 153 -10.65 -6.13 11.34
N PRO A 154 -10.24 -7.11 12.14
CA PRO A 154 -10.60 -8.49 11.90
C PRO A 154 -12.09 -8.63 11.59
N VAL A 155 -12.43 -9.43 10.58
CA VAL A 155 -13.83 -9.62 10.13
C VAL A 155 -14.77 -10.05 11.26
N TYR A 156 -14.24 -10.69 12.29
CA TYR A 156 -15.01 -11.08 13.49
C TYR A 156 -15.49 -9.88 14.33
N TYR A 157 -14.81 -8.74 14.20
CA TYR A 157 -15.09 -7.50 14.93
C TYR A 157 -15.88 -6.48 14.12
N THR A 158 -16.14 -6.77 12.84
CA THR A 158 -16.87 -5.86 11.95
C THR A 158 -18.37 -6.09 12.00
N GLN A 159 -19.17 -5.02 11.83
CA GLN A 159 -20.63 -5.08 11.87
C GLN A 159 -21.21 -5.93 10.75
N ASN A 160 -20.64 -5.86 9.54
CA ASN A 160 -21.07 -6.64 8.38
C ASN A 160 -20.36 -8.01 8.28
N GLY A 161 -19.46 -8.34 9.19
CA GLY A 161 -18.67 -9.57 9.14
C GLY A 161 -17.64 -9.64 8.00
N LEU A 162 -17.36 -8.52 7.34
CA LEU A 162 -16.47 -8.44 6.18
C LEU A 162 -15.34 -7.41 6.43
N ALA A 163 -14.28 -7.54 5.64
CA ALA A 163 -13.21 -6.54 5.57
C ALA A 163 -13.53 -5.39 4.60
N THR A 164 -14.73 -5.29 4.09
CA THR A 164 -15.24 -4.18 3.29
C THR A 164 -16.00 -3.20 4.16
N ASN A 165 -16.22 -1.97 3.66
CA ASN A 165 -17.05 -1.00 4.37
C ASN A 165 -18.52 -1.45 4.47
N THR A 166 -19.31 -0.74 5.28
CA THR A 166 -20.74 -1.06 5.49
C THR A 166 -21.62 -0.70 4.29
N GLY A 167 -21.06 -0.04 3.25
CA GLY A 167 -21.83 0.56 2.17
C GLY A 167 -22.62 1.82 2.59
N ARG A 168 -22.50 2.24 3.85
CA ARG A 168 -23.13 3.46 4.39
C ARG A 168 -22.04 4.46 4.73
N GLY A 169 -21.97 5.56 3.99
CA GLY A 169 -21.03 6.62 4.29
C GLY A 169 -21.16 7.11 5.75
N GLY A 170 -20.04 7.42 6.38
CA GLY A 170 -20.01 7.95 7.74
C GLY A 170 -20.33 6.95 8.86
N THR A 171 -20.33 5.63 8.59
CA THR A 171 -20.55 4.60 9.62
C THR A 171 -19.29 3.77 9.85
N ALA A 172 -18.90 3.61 11.11
CA ALA A 172 -17.83 2.70 11.49
C ALA A 172 -18.25 1.24 11.27
N ASN A 173 -17.36 0.44 10.67
CA ASN A 173 -17.61 -1.01 10.53
C ASN A 173 -17.21 -1.79 11.78
N LEU A 174 -16.38 -1.22 12.66
CA LEU A 174 -16.02 -1.83 13.94
C LEU A 174 -17.22 -1.81 14.90
N LYS A 175 -17.56 -2.97 15.47
CA LYS A 175 -18.59 -3.07 16.50
C LYS A 175 -18.18 -2.30 17.75
N PRO A 176 -19.05 -1.48 18.37
CA PRO A 176 -18.70 -0.72 19.59
C PRO A 176 -18.19 -1.60 20.73
N GLU A 177 -18.80 -2.76 20.93
CA GLU A 177 -18.38 -3.74 21.96
C GLU A 177 -17.04 -4.42 21.66
N CYS A 178 -16.44 -4.16 20.52
CA CYS A 178 -15.16 -4.71 20.09
C CYS A 178 -14.01 -3.70 20.15
N TYR A 179 -14.20 -2.47 20.60
CA TYR A 179 -13.13 -1.44 20.60
C TYR A 179 -11.92 -1.87 21.43
N GLU A 180 -12.12 -2.33 22.65
CA GLU A 180 -11.02 -2.82 23.50
C GLU A 180 -10.37 -4.08 22.93
N LYS A 181 -11.18 -4.99 22.40
CA LYS A 181 -10.69 -6.21 21.74
C LYS A 181 -9.84 -5.90 20.52
N TYR A 182 -10.22 -4.89 19.75
CA TYR A 182 -9.47 -4.43 18.60
C TYR A 182 -8.13 -3.79 19.00
N ALA A 183 -8.13 -2.96 20.02
CA ALA A 183 -6.90 -2.37 20.55
C ALA A 183 -5.95 -3.49 21.07
N ARG A 184 -6.50 -4.49 21.76
CA ARG A 184 -5.72 -5.66 22.21
C ARG A 184 -5.17 -6.45 21.02
N PHE A 185 -5.97 -6.72 20.01
CA PHE A 185 -5.53 -7.39 18.78
C PHE A 185 -4.31 -6.71 18.14
N LEU A 186 -4.34 -5.37 18.06
CA LEU A 186 -3.21 -4.61 17.53
C LEU A 186 -1.93 -4.81 18.34
N ALA A 187 -2.04 -4.75 19.67
CA ALA A 187 -0.91 -4.98 20.56
C ALA A 187 -0.39 -6.41 20.43
N ASP A 188 -1.27 -7.41 20.46
CA ASP A 188 -0.91 -8.82 20.36
C ASP A 188 -0.20 -9.13 19.04
N VAL A 189 -0.63 -8.52 17.90
CA VAL A 189 0.04 -8.72 16.60
C VAL A 189 1.42 -8.09 16.58
N VAL A 190 1.57 -6.88 17.11
CA VAL A 190 2.88 -6.22 17.16
C VAL A 190 3.86 -7.00 18.02
N GLU A 191 3.45 -7.42 19.23
CA GLU A 191 4.24 -8.25 20.13
C GLU A 191 4.53 -9.62 19.52
N GLY A 192 3.54 -10.22 18.85
CA GLY A 192 3.69 -11.51 18.19
C GLY A 192 4.71 -11.49 17.07
N ILE A 193 4.67 -10.49 16.20
CA ILE A 193 5.66 -10.32 15.12
C ILE A 193 7.06 -10.05 15.71
N GLU A 194 7.17 -9.26 16.76
CA GLU A 194 8.46 -9.06 17.43
C GLU A 194 8.99 -10.39 17.99
N LYS A 195 8.16 -11.17 18.63
CA LYS A 195 8.53 -12.47 19.21
C LYS A 195 8.90 -13.52 18.16
N HIS A 196 8.14 -13.62 17.07
CA HIS A 196 8.31 -14.69 16.08
C HIS A 196 9.28 -14.35 14.95
N ASP A 197 9.38 -13.07 14.58
CA ASP A 197 10.17 -12.61 13.44
C ASP A 197 11.30 -11.64 13.83
N GLY A 198 11.34 -11.20 15.08
CA GLY A 198 12.32 -10.25 15.58
C GLY A 198 12.16 -8.84 14.97
N ILE A 199 10.98 -8.50 14.48
CA ILE A 199 10.67 -7.20 13.88
C ILE A 199 9.94 -6.34 14.90
N LYS A 200 10.53 -5.21 15.26
CA LYS A 200 9.92 -4.23 16.14
C LYS A 200 9.30 -3.11 15.32
N PHE A 201 7.99 -2.90 15.47
CA PHE A 201 7.31 -1.78 14.84
C PHE A 201 7.58 -0.48 15.59
N ASN A 202 7.86 0.58 14.84
CA ASN A 202 8.06 1.94 15.37
C ASN A 202 6.77 2.75 15.37
N TYR A 203 5.85 2.38 14.46
CA TYR A 203 4.60 3.09 14.25
C TYR A 203 3.46 2.10 14.07
N ILE A 204 2.26 2.49 14.53
CA ILE A 204 1.01 1.79 14.29
C ILE A 204 0.01 2.78 13.71
N CYS A 205 -0.63 2.40 12.60
CA CYS A 205 -1.78 3.09 12.03
C CYS A 205 -3.01 2.21 12.23
N PRO A 206 -3.80 2.45 13.28
CA PRO A 206 -4.95 1.60 13.62
C PRO A 206 -6.10 1.74 12.64
N PHE A 207 -6.17 2.85 11.89
CA PHE A 207 -7.23 3.17 10.97
C PHE A 207 -6.63 3.72 9.67
N ASN A 208 -6.91 3.06 8.55
CA ASN A 208 -6.45 3.51 7.25
C ASN A 208 -7.56 4.29 6.56
N GLU A 209 -7.27 5.54 6.18
CA GLU A 209 -8.15 6.40 5.38
C GLU A 209 -9.62 6.40 5.85
N PRO A 210 -9.90 6.78 7.10
CA PRO A 210 -11.24 6.65 7.69
C PRO A 210 -12.30 7.48 6.98
N ASP A 211 -11.92 8.51 6.22
CA ASP A 211 -12.81 9.40 5.47
C ASP A 211 -13.07 8.95 4.03
N GLY A 212 -12.39 7.90 3.57
CA GLY A 212 -12.49 7.45 2.18
C GLY A 212 -13.77 6.68 1.87
N HIS A 213 -14.32 6.87 0.68
CA HIS A 213 -15.46 6.11 0.16
C HIS A 213 -15.01 4.81 -0.54
N TRP A 214 -14.12 4.05 0.09
CA TRP A 214 -13.53 2.87 -0.52
C TRP A 214 -14.42 1.62 -0.33
N ASN A 215 -14.50 0.78 -1.34
CA ASN A 215 -15.15 -0.54 -1.22
C ASN A 215 -14.27 -1.56 -0.45
N LEU A 216 -13.02 -1.22 -0.19
CA LEU A 216 -12.10 -1.98 0.64
C LEU A 216 -12.08 -1.32 2.01
N SER A 217 -12.55 -2.03 2.98
CA SER A 217 -12.53 -1.80 4.42
C SER A 217 -12.16 -0.40 4.89
N LEU A 218 -13.06 0.26 5.54
CA LEU A 218 -12.73 1.45 6.30
C LEU A 218 -13.52 1.49 7.59
N ILE A 219 -12.81 1.77 8.66
CA ILE A 219 -13.42 2.19 9.90
C ILE A 219 -13.68 3.69 9.74
N HIS A 220 -14.92 4.05 9.46
CA HIS A 220 -15.35 5.42 9.67
C HIS A 220 -15.52 5.64 11.17
N ILE A 221 -14.56 6.29 11.80
CA ILE A 221 -14.78 6.90 13.09
C ILE A 221 -15.36 8.28 12.81
N SER A 222 -16.67 8.39 12.87
CA SER A 222 -17.36 9.66 12.80
C SER A 222 -17.46 10.27 14.17
N GLU A 223 -16.35 10.72 14.75
CA GLU A 223 -16.34 11.78 15.76
C GLU A 223 -14.92 12.32 15.87
N PRO A 224 -14.67 13.60 15.57
CA PRO A 224 -13.45 14.23 16.01
C PRO A 224 -13.49 14.29 17.54
N THR A 225 -12.61 13.54 18.18
CA THR A 225 -12.32 13.78 19.60
C THR A 225 -11.81 15.22 19.72
N ARG A 226 -12.62 16.07 20.32
CA ARG A 226 -12.23 17.42 20.74
C ARG A 226 -11.27 17.35 21.91
#